data_a86bec0857413ca15888bc02324dfd59
#
_entry.id   a86bec0857413ca15888bc02324dfd59
#
_cell.length_a   1.000
_cell.length_b   1.000
_cell.length_c   1.000
_cell.angle_alpha   90.00
_cell.angle_beta   90.00
_cell.angle_gamma   90.00
#
_symmetry.space_group_name_H-M   'P 1'
#
loop_
_entity.id
_entity.type
_entity.pdbx_description
1 polymer ?
#
loop_
_entity_poly.entity_id
_entity_poly.type
_entity_poly.pdbx_seq_one_letter_code
_entity_poly.pdbx_strand_id
1 'polypeptide(L)'
;GGEAAREAGVTITGALDDATASMLGGVVLTDNSKDELIRRESFDTRVAVYVPDERAASASTNVERSKLVAPVVERAFDMARDGDYADAMTTNGFAYCAALRRDASPAVDALAHAEGAGLSGTGPSFAAIGDSGSIKEVAKDWKKLDGKVLTLETDNRGVSTNSGTR
;
A
#
# COMPACT_ATOMS: atom_id res chain seq x y z
N GLY A 1 13.30 -12.53 7.73
CA GLY A 1 12.66 -11.21 7.57
C GLY A 1 11.73 -10.87 8.71
N GLY A 2 10.54 -11.48 8.80
CA GLY A 2 9.51 -11.11 9.78
C GLY A 2 9.91 -11.28 11.25
N GLU A 3 10.62 -12.35 11.57
CA GLU A 3 11.09 -12.62 12.94
C GLU A 3 12.10 -11.55 13.41
N ALA A 4 13.05 -11.19 12.56
CA ALA A 4 14.00 -10.12 12.87
C ALA A 4 13.32 -8.75 13.05
N ALA A 5 12.26 -8.46 12.29
CA ALA A 5 11.49 -7.22 12.41
C ALA A 5 10.67 -7.17 13.71
N ARG A 6 10.14 -8.33 14.18
CA ARG A 6 9.49 -8.45 15.51
C ARG A 6 10.48 -8.27 16.65
N GLU A 7 11.64 -8.92 16.57
CA GLU A 7 12.71 -8.78 17.58
C GLU A 7 13.23 -7.35 17.68
N ALA A 8 13.32 -6.64 16.55
CA ALA A 8 13.71 -5.23 16.51
C ALA A 8 12.60 -4.26 16.97
N GLY A 9 11.38 -4.75 17.21
CA GLY A 9 10.24 -3.92 17.64
C GLY A 9 9.75 -2.92 16.60
N VAL A 10 10.10 -3.11 15.32
CA VAL A 10 9.72 -2.20 14.22
C VAL A 10 8.40 -2.58 13.56
N THR A 11 7.81 -3.71 13.94
CA THR A 11 6.50 -4.14 13.44
C THR A 11 5.72 -4.91 14.50
N ILE A 12 4.41 -4.79 14.46
CA ILE A 12 3.48 -5.54 15.32
C ILE A 12 3.20 -6.93 14.70
N THR A 13 3.11 -7.00 13.37
CA THR A 13 2.70 -8.19 12.61
C THR A 13 3.85 -8.98 11.98
N GLY A 14 5.10 -8.49 12.08
CA GLY A 14 6.26 -9.10 11.46
C GLY A 14 6.58 -8.55 10.06
N ALA A 15 5.76 -7.66 9.50
CA ALA A 15 5.90 -7.06 8.16
C ALA A 15 6.15 -8.14 7.07
N LEU A 16 5.42 -9.26 7.15
CA LEU A 16 5.54 -10.34 6.16
C LEU A 16 5.17 -9.86 4.77
N ASP A 17 4.12 -9.05 4.65
CA ASP A 17 3.62 -8.42 3.43
C ASP A 17 4.69 -7.57 2.74
N ASP A 18 5.28 -6.61 3.44
CA ASP A 18 6.33 -5.74 2.91
C ASP A 18 7.58 -6.55 2.48
N ALA A 19 8.02 -7.48 3.34
CA ALA A 19 9.18 -8.31 3.07
C ALA A 19 8.93 -9.23 1.86
N THR A 20 7.75 -9.83 1.76
CA THR A 20 7.39 -10.75 0.68
C THR A 20 7.26 -9.98 -0.65
N ALA A 21 6.60 -8.81 -0.65
CA ALA A 21 6.48 -7.98 -1.83
C ALA A 21 7.86 -7.55 -2.36
N SER A 22 8.75 -7.11 -1.46
CA SER A 22 10.11 -6.71 -1.83
C SER A 22 10.94 -7.87 -2.40
N MET A 23 10.76 -9.08 -1.87
CA MET A 23 11.53 -10.26 -2.26
C MET A 23 11.03 -10.88 -3.56
N LEU A 24 9.72 -10.94 -3.76
CA LEU A 24 9.10 -11.70 -4.84
C LEU A 24 8.65 -10.81 -6.02
N GLY A 25 8.42 -9.54 -5.77
CA GLY A 25 7.80 -8.62 -6.74
C GLY A 25 6.35 -8.99 -7.07
N GLY A 26 5.71 -8.13 -7.84
CA GLY A 26 4.29 -8.27 -8.19
C GLY A 26 3.36 -7.91 -7.04
N VAL A 27 2.13 -8.42 -7.10
CA VAL A 27 1.18 -8.36 -6.00
C VAL A 27 1.37 -9.57 -5.11
N VAL A 28 1.43 -9.34 -3.81
CA VAL A 28 1.44 -10.39 -2.79
C VAL A 28 0.25 -10.23 -1.86
N LEU A 29 -0.37 -11.34 -1.52
CA LEU A 29 -1.43 -11.41 -0.54
C LEU A 29 -0.97 -12.34 0.58
N THR A 30 -0.97 -11.83 1.81
CA THR A 30 -0.46 -12.57 2.98
C THR A 30 -1.46 -12.60 4.11
N ASP A 31 -1.43 -13.67 4.91
CA ASP A 31 -2.02 -13.69 6.25
C ASP A 31 -0.90 -13.50 7.27
N ASN A 32 -0.71 -12.26 7.72
CA ASN A 32 0.35 -11.92 8.67
C ASN A 32 0.15 -12.57 10.05
N SER A 33 -1.07 -13.02 10.37
CA SER A 33 -1.35 -13.70 11.65
C SER A 33 -0.83 -15.13 11.66
N LYS A 34 -0.74 -15.75 10.48
CA LYS A 34 -0.24 -17.12 10.27
C LYS A 34 1.15 -17.18 9.65
N ASP A 35 1.75 -16.01 9.30
CA ASP A 35 2.96 -15.93 8.51
C ASP A 35 2.84 -16.70 7.17
N GLU A 36 1.68 -16.58 6.51
CA GLU A 36 1.34 -17.35 5.30
C GLU A 36 1.29 -16.44 4.06
N LEU A 37 1.96 -16.86 2.98
CA LEU A 37 1.78 -16.30 1.65
C LEU A 37 0.59 -17.01 0.98
N ILE A 38 -0.50 -16.28 0.77
CA ILE A 38 -1.73 -16.80 0.16
C ILE A 38 -1.63 -16.80 -1.37
N ARG A 39 -1.12 -15.69 -1.93
CA ARG A 39 -1.01 -15.51 -3.39
C ARG A 39 0.17 -14.61 -3.73
N ARG A 40 0.79 -14.89 -4.86
CA ARG A 40 1.71 -14.00 -5.56
C ARG A 40 1.41 -14.08 -7.04
N GLU A 41 1.25 -12.93 -7.69
CA GLU A 41 1.10 -12.87 -9.15
C GLU A 41 1.74 -11.62 -9.74
N SER A 42 1.96 -11.63 -11.05
CA SER A 42 2.44 -10.46 -11.78
C SER A 42 1.32 -9.45 -11.92
N PHE A 43 1.63 -8.18 -11.74
CA PHE A 43 0.69 -7.09 -11.87
C PHE A 43 1.40 -5.90 -12.51
N ASP A 44 1.03 -5.60 -13.76
CA ASP A 44 1.63 -4.52 -14.54
C ASP A 44 0.74 -3.29 -14.48
N THR A 45 1.18 -2.28 -13.72
CA THR A 45 0.47 -1.00 -13.61
C THR A 45 1.46 0.14 -13.37
N ARG A 46 1.02 1.36 -13.61
CA ARG A 46 1.73 2.57 -13.19
C ARG A 46 1.27 2.96 -11.80
N VAL A 47 2.17 3.58 -11.06
CA VAL A 47 1.93 3.97 -9.66
C VAL A 47 2.33 5.42 -9.47
N ALA A 48 1.45 6.22 -8.86
CA ALA A 48 1.82 7.48 -8.23
C ALA A 48 1.89 7.27 -6.71
N VAL A 49 2.88 7.89 -6.08
CA VAL A 49 2.99 7.93 -4.61
C VAL A 49 3.10 9.39 -4.20
N TYR A 50 2.21 9.82 -3.32
CA TYR A 50 2.27 11.12 -2.66
C TYR A 50 2.77 10.95 -1.23
N VAL A 51 3.79 11.69 -0.88
CA VAL A 51 4.40 11.73 0.45
C VAL A 51 4.25 13.15 0.99
N PRO A 52 3.28 13.40 1.89
CA PRO A 52 3.12 14.71 2.52
C PRO A 52 4.37 15.16 3.29
N ASP A 53 4.62 16.46 3.34
CA ASP A 53 5.70 17.04 4.15
C ASP A 53 5.42 16.96 5.66
N GLU A 54 4.19 16.66 6.05
CA GLU A 54 3.85 16.39 7.44
C GLU A 54 4.72 15.24 7.98
N ARG A 55 5.55 15.55 8.96
CA ARG A 55 6.14 14.48 9.77
C ARG A 55 4.99 13.69 10.37
N ALA A 56 4.86 12.42 9.99
CA ALA A 56 4.04 11.51 10.73
C ALA A 56 4.46 11.64 12.21
N ALA A 57 3.71 12.40 13.00
CA ALA A 57 3.69 12.13 14.41
C ALA A 57 3.39 10.65 14.47
N SER A 58 4.33 9.86 15.04
CA SER A 58 4.18 8.42 15.18
C SER A 58 2.78 8.21 15.72
N ALA A 59 1.83 8.03 14.80
CA ALA A 59 0.49 7.71 15.16
C ALA A 59 0.69 6.35 15.82
N SER A 60 0.69 6.32 17.13
CA SER A 60 0.43 5.10 17.86
C SER A 60 -0.78 4.53 17.15
N THR A 61 -0.55 3.51 16.30
CA THR A 61 -1.61 2.91 15.49
C THR A 61 -2.67 2.55 16.52
N ASN A 62 -3.81 3.24 16.48
CA ASN A 62 -4.84 2.99 17.47
C ASN A 62 -5.50 1.67 17.09
N VAL A 63 -4.89 0.57 17.57
CA VAL A 63 -5.29 -0.80 17.28
C VAL A 63 -6.78 -0.99 17.56
N GLU A 64 -7.30 -0.38 18.62
CA GLU A 64 -8.73 -0.47 18.95
C GLU A 64 -9.62 0.15 17.87
N ARG A 65 -9.21 1.29 17.29
CA ARG A 65 -9.96 1.90 16.18
C ARG A 65 -9.85 1.08 14.91
N SER A 66 -8.68 0.49 14.62
CA SER A 66 -8.49 -0.39 13.46
C SER A 66 -9.40 -1.62 13.54
N LYS A 67 -9.65 -2.17 14.73
CA LYS A 67 -10.62 -3.27 14.94
C LYS A 67 -12.04 -2.88 14.54
N LEU A 68 -12.44 -1.63 14.70
CA LEU A 68 -13.81 -1.17 14.36
C LEU A 68 -14.07 -1.20 12.84
N VAL A 69 -13.05 -1.07 12.03
CA VAL A 69 -13.16 -1.12 10.56
C VAL A 69 -12.86 -2.51 9.98
N ALA A 70 -12.56 -3.51 10.83
CA ALA A 70 -12.25 -4.87 10.40
C ALA A 70 -13.25 -5.46 9.39
N PRO A 71 -14.59 -5.31 9.54
CA PRO A 71 -15.53 -5.85 8.56
C PRO A 71 -15.38 -5.24 7.16
N VAL A 72 -14.93 -3.96 7.05
CA VAL A 72 -14.67 -3.32 5.76
C VAL A 72 -13.35 -3.80 5.18
N VAL A 73 -12.33 -3.95 6.02
CA VAL A 73 -11.00 -4.48 5.64
C VAL A 73 -11.10 -5.93 5.18
N GLU A 74 -11.93 -6.77 5.82
CA GLU A 74 -12.20 -8.13 5.39
C GLU A 74 -12.82 -8.16 3.99
N ARG A 75 -13.74 -7.25 3.67
CA ARG A 75 -14.28 -7.11 2.32
C ARG A 75 -13.23 -6.70 1.30
N ALA A 76 -12.37 -5.74 1.64
CA ALA A 76 -11.26 -5.37 0.78
C ALA A 76 -10.30 -6.55 0.54
N PHE A 77 -10.08 -7.38 1.55
CA PHE A 77 -9.28 -8.59 1.43
C PHE A 77 -9.92 -9.63 0.49
N ASP A 78 -11.24 -9.82 0.56
CA ASP A 78 -11.98 -10.69 -0.37
C ASP A 78 -11.86 -10.16 -1.81
N MET A 79 -12.03 -8.85 -2.05
CA MET A 79 -11.81 -8.22 -3.36
C MET A 79 -10.39 -8.51 -3.89
N ALA A 80 -9.36 -8.36 -3.04
CA ALA A 80 -7.98 -8.67 -3.41
C ALA A 80 -7.79 -10.16 -3.75
N ARG A 81 -8.48 -11.07 -3.06
CA ARG A 81 -8.47 -12.50 -3.37
C ARG A 81 -9.13 -12.81 -4.72
N ASP A 82 -10.10 -12.02 -5.12
CA ASP A 82 -10.79 -12.17 -6.40
C ASP A 82 -10.02 -11.49 -7.56
N GLY A 83 -8.96 -10.72 -7.25
CA GLY A 83 -8.11 -10.04 -8.22
C GLY A 83 -8.49 -8.57 -8.45
N ASP A 84 -9.49 -8.07 -7.74
CA ASP A 84 -9.98 -6.68 -7.86
C ASP A 84 -9.10 -5.72 -7.03
N TYR A 85 -7.80 -5.66 -7.37
CA TYR A 85 -6.78 -4.95 -6.56
C TYR A 85 -7.04 -3.45 -6.44
N ALA A 86 -7.55 -2.80 -7.48
CA ALA A 86 -7.86 -1.38 -7.48
C ALA A 86 -8.96 -1.04 -6.46
N ASP A 87 -10.06 -1.80 -6.48
CA ASP A 87 -11.18 -1.65 -5.57
C ASP A 87 -10.79 -2.04 -4.14
N ALA A 88 -10.01 -3.12 -3.99
CA ALA A 88 -9.47 -3.57 -2.70
C ALA A 88 -8.61 -2.48 -2.05
N MET A 89 -7.67 -1.91 -2.81
CA MET A 89 -6.79 -0.83 -2.38
C MET A 89 -7.58 0.40 -1.94
N THR A 90 -8.58 0.80 -2.72
CA THR A 90 -9.43 1.96 -2.45
C THR A 90 -10.27 1.74 -1.20
N THR A 91 -10.95 0.61 -1.10
CA THR A 91 -11.79 0.25 0.05
C THR A 91 -10.97 0.20 1.34
N ASN A 92 -9.82 -0.47 1.32
CA ASN A 92 -8.91 -0.56 2.45
C ASN A 92 -8.36 0.81 2.84
N GLY A 93 -7.94 1.61 1.84
CA GLY A 93 -7.40 2.95 2.05
C GLY A 93 -8.40 3.87 2.77
N PHE A 94 -9.66 3.89 2.36
CA PHE A 94 -10.70 4.68 3.03
C PHE A 94 -11.02 4.17 4.44
N ALA A 95 -11.08 2.86 4.65
CA ALA A 95 -11.28 2.28 5.96
C ALA A 95 -10.18 2.73 6.94
N TYR A 96 -8.92 2.69 6.50
CA TYR A 96 -7.80 3.13 7.32
C TYR A 96 -7.71 4.66 7.48
N CYS A 97 -8.08 5.46 6.48
CA CYS A 97 -8.22 6.91 6.66
C CYS A 97 -9.21 7.20 7.80
N ALA A 98 -10.37 6.54 7.82
CA ALA A 98 -11.36 6.72 8.88
C ALA A 98 -10.85 6.23 10.26
N ALA A 99 -10.22 5.06 10.31
CA ALA A 99 -9.69 4.50 11.55
C ALA A 99 -8.58 5.36 12.16
N LEU A 100 -7.68 5.85 11.31
CA LEU A 100 -6.49 6.61 11.71
C LEU A 100 -6.70 8.13 11.72
N ARG A 101 -7.92 8.60 11.40
CA ARG A 101 -8.26 10.02 11.30
C ARG A 101 -7.37 10.77 10.32
N ARG A 102 -7.10 10.15 9.18
CA ARG A 102 -6.37 10.78 8.06
C ARG A 102 -7.36 11.42 7.10
N ASP A 103 -6.97 12.57 6.55
CA ASP A 103 -7.72 13.16 5.45
C ASP A 103 -7.62 12.25 4.21
N ALA A 104 -8.77 11.86 3.66
CA ALA A 104 -8.84 11.00 2.49
C ALA A 104 -8.83 11.79 1.16
N SER A 105 -8.84 13.13 1.22
CA SER A 105 -8.92 13.97 0.02
C SER A 105 -7.90 13.60 -1.06
N PRO A 106 -6.62 13.30 -0.74
CA PRO A 106 -5.67 12.92 -1.78
C PRO A 106 -6.08 11.66 -2.55
N ALA A 107 -6.69 10.67 -1.87
CA ALA A 107 -7.17 9.46 -2.54
C ALA A 107 -8.45 9.75 -3.35
N VAL A 108 -9.38 10.53 -2.80
CA VAL A 108 -10.61 10.92 -3.50
C VAL A 108 -10.30 11.68 -4.79
N ASP A 109 -9.40 12.66 -4.73
CA ASP A 109 -9.00 13.46 -5.88
C ASP A 109 -8.31 12.59 -6.96
N ALA A 110 -7.48 11.64 -6.53
CA ALA A 110 -6.81 10.72 -7.45
C ALA A 110 -7.79 9.83 -8.23
N LEU A 111 -8.90 9.42 -7.60
CA LEU A 111 -9.92 8.56 -8.24
C LEU A 111 -10.67 9.23 -9.39
N ALA A 112 -10.50 10.55 -9.59
CA ALA A 112 -10.98 11.21 -10.81
C ALA A 112 -10.26 10.69 -12.07
N HIS A 113 -9.08 10.08 -11.92
CA HIS A 113 -8.23 9.60 -13.00
C HIS A 113 -7.77 8.15 -12.79
N ALA A 114 -7.43 7.77 -11.56
CA ALA A 114 -6.85 6.48 -11.23
C ALA A 114 -7.89 5.34 -11.20
N GLU A 115 -7.45 4.12 -11.44
CA GLU A 115 -8.25 2.91 -11.27
C GLU A 115 -8.46 2.58 -9.80
N GLY A 116 -7.46 2.86 -8.95
CA GLY A 116 -7.52 2.71 -7.51
C GLY A 116 -6.60 3.69 -6.81
N ALA A 117 -7.01 4.15 -5.63
CA ALA A 117 -6.20 5.03 -4.80
C ALA A 117 -6.51 4.84 -3.31
N GLY A 118 -5.49 4.93 -2.46
CA GLY A 118 -5.68 4.74 -1.03
C GLY A 118 -4.48 5.14 -0.19
N LEU A 119 -4.69 5.05 1.11
CA LEU A 119 -3.61 5.24 2.09
C LEU A 119 -2.59 4.10 1.95
N SER A 120 -1.32 4.43 1.91
CA SER A 120 -0.22 3.46 1.87
C SER A 120 0.14 3.04 3.30
N GLY A 121 -0.13 1.78 3.64
CA GLY A 121 0.07 1.26 4.99
C GLY A 121 -0.71 2.07 6.04
N THR A 122 -0.02 2.58 7.04
CA THR A 122 -0.59 3.46 8.08
C THR A 122 -0.47 4.96 7.74
N GLY A 123 -0.01 5.26 6.54
CA GLY A 123 0.21 6.61 6.06
C GLY A 123 1.44 7.28 6.67
N PRO A 124 1.61 8.58 6.49
CA PRO A 124 0.69 9.53 5.84
C PRO A 124 0.67 9.48 4.30
N SER A 125 1.48 8.65 3.66
CA SER A 125 1.58 8.57 2.21
C SER A 125 0.35 7.96 1.57
N PHE A 126 0.08 8.36 0.33
CA PHE A 126 -0.98 7.81 -0.52
C PHE A 126 -0.37 7.19 -1.76
N ALA A 127 -1.03 6.17 -2.28
CA ALA A 127 -0.68 5.57 -3.56
C ALA A 127 -1.91 5.53 -4.47
N ALA A 128 -1.68 5.63 -5.77
CA ALA A 128 -2.68 5.47 -6.81
C ALA A 128 -2.12 4.60 -7.93
N ILE A 129 -2.98 3.77 -8.53
CA ILE A 129 -2.64 2.86 -9.62
C ILE A 129 -3.53 3.11 -10.83
N GLY A 130 -3.01 2.81 -12.02
CA GLY A 130 -3.73 2.95 -13.28
C GLY A 130 -2.80 2.96 -14.48
N ASP A 131 -3.33 3.30 -15.63
CA ASP A 131 -2.53 3.43 -16.84
C ASP A 131 -1.59 4.67 -16.81
N SER A 132 -0.69 4.76 -17.80
CA SER A 132 0.30 5.83 -17.87
C SER A 132 -0.32 7.24 -18.01
N GLY A 133 -1.48 7.35 -18.67
CA GLY A 133 -2.17 8.64 -18.84
C GLY A 133 -2.80 9.07 -17.53
N SER A 134 -3.55 8.18 -16.92
CA SER A 134 -4.22 8.36 -15.64
C SER A 134 -3.24 8.77 -14.53
N ILE A 135 -2.14 8.06 -14.40
CA ILE A 135 -1.14 8.35 -13.35
C ILE A 135 -0.40 9.67 -13.58
N LYS A 136 -0.24 10.12 -14.83
CA LYS A 136 0.30 11.46 -15.11
C LYS A 136 -0.64 12.58 -14.62
N GLU A 137 -1.96 12.44 -14.80
CA GLU A 137 -2.91 13.43 -14.30
C GLU A 137 -2.98 13.41 -12.77
N VAL A 138 -3.02 12.23 -12.14
CA VAL A 138 -2.91 12.11 -10.68
C VAL A 138 -1.66 12.81 -10.16
N ALA A 139 -0.50 12.52 -10.75
CA ALA A 139 0.77 13.12 -10.32
C ALA A 139 0.78 14.66 -10.51
N LYS A 140 0.13 15.17 -11.54
CA LYS A 140 -0.02 16.61 -11.79
C LYS A 140 -0.88 17.28 -10.72
N ASP A 141 -1.97 16.62 -10.30
CA ASP A 141 -2.84 17.14 -9.27
C ASP A 141 -2.17 17.08 -7.89
N TRP A 142 -1.56 15.96 -7.55
CA TRP A 142 -0.83 15.81 -6.29
C TRP A 142 0.38 16.74 -6.15
N LYS A 143 1.02 17.17 -7.26
CA LYS A 143 2.10 18.19 -7.23
C LYS A 143 1.62 19.58 -6.79
N LYS A 144 0.32 19.82 -6.70
CA LYS A 144 -0.26 21.04 -6.13
C LYS A 144 -0.35 21.01 -4.61
N LEU A 145 -0.16 19.84 -4.01
CA LEU A 145 -0.15 19.61 -2.56
C LEU A 145 1.27 19.78 -2.01
N ASP A 146 1.37 20.09 -0.72
CA ASP A 146 2.67 20.20 -0.03
C ASP A 146 3.25 18.81 0.22
N GLY A 147 4.38 18.49 -0.42
CA GLY A 147 5.02 17.19 -0.30
C GLY A 147 5.77 16.76 -1.56
N LYS A 148 6.05 15.47 -1.63
CA LYS A 148 6.75 14.84 -2.76
C LYS A 148 5.83 13.91 -3.51
N VAL A 149 5.96 13.88 -4.85
CA VAL A 149 5.24 12.95 -5.71
C VAL A 149 6.25 12.12 -6.49
N LEU A 150 6.11 10.81 -6.43
CA LEU A 150 6.87 9.85 -7.21
C LEU A 150 5.95 9.20 -8.24
N THR A 151 6.47 8.92 -9.44
CA THR A 151 5.79 8.11 -10.45
C THR A 151 6.67 6.91 -10.76
N LEU A 152 6.10 5.73 -10.64
CA LEU A 152 6.78 4.45 -10.69
C LEU A 152 6.01 3.47 -11.57
N GLU A 153 6.57 2.31 -11.77
CA GLU A 153 5.89 1.12 -12.28
C GLU A 153 6.13 -0.05 -11.33
N THR A 154 5.23 -1.00 -11.34
CA THR A 154 5.38 -2.24 -10.56
C THR A 154 6.58 -3.03 -11.03
N ASP A 155 7.32 -3.65 -10.12
CA ASP A 155 8.36 -4.63 -10.45
C ASP A 155 7.86 -6.05 -10.12
N ASN A 156 7.79 -6.88 -11.14
CA ASN A 156 7.31 -8.25 -11.01
C ASN A 156 8.43 -9.26 -10.74
N ARG A 157 9.69 -8.81 -10.62
CA ARG A 157 10.86 -9.70 -10.50
C ARG A 157 11.35 -9.86 -9.07
N GLY A 158 11.09 -8.86 -8.21
CA GLY A 158 11.61 -8.84 -6.86
C GLY A 158 13.14 -8.70 -6.80
N VAL A 159 13.72 -9.09 -5.66
CA VAL A 159 15.17 -9.00 -5.45
C VAL A 159 15.92 -10.02 -6.30
N SER A 160 16.84 -9.56 -7.14
CA SER A 160 17.80 -10.40 -7.81
C SER A 160 19.12 -10.40 -7.04
N THR A 161 19.56 -11.57 -6.57
CA THR A 161 20.93 -11.72 -6.06
C THR A 161 21.86 -11.91 -7.27
N ASN A 162 22.68 -10.89 -7.58
CA ASN A 162 23.81 -11.10 -8.45
C ASN A 162 24.78 -12.04 -7.73
N SER A 163 24.72 -13.34 -8.04
CA SER A 163 25.81 -14.26 -7.74
C SER A 163 26.96 -13.89 -8.67
N GLY A 164 27.72 -12.87 -8.28
CA GLY A 164 28.98 -12.55 -8.92
C GLY A 164 29.93 -13.74 -8.76
N THR A 165 30.09 -14.50 -9.81
CA THR A 165 31.20 -15.45 -9.95
C THR A 165 32.47 -14.61 -9.92
N ARG A 166 33.24 -14.73 -8.86
CA ARG A 166 34.65 -14.30 -8.79
C ARG A 166 35.52 -15.37 -9.41
#